data_312f203f3c95e05f16263092e7053747
#
_entry.id   312f203f3c95e05f16263092e7053747
#
_cell.length_a   1.000
_cell.length_b   1.000
_cell.length_c   1.000
_cell.angle_alpha   90.00
_cell.angle_beta   90.00
_cell.angle_gamma   90.00
#
_symmetry.space_group_name_H-M   'P 1'
#
loop_
_entity.id
_entity.type
_entity.pdbx_description
1 polymer ?
#
loop_
_entity_poly.entity_id
_entity_poly.type
_entity_poly.pdbx_seq_one_letter_code
_entity_poly.pdbx_strand_id
1 'polypeptide(L)'
;MTQSDTEVAQVTELAKRRGFFFAASTAYGGTAGLYTFGPRGAAVKSNVEHAWRERFTVQEGHFEIEAPTIMPEPVFEASGHLDGFDDMLIKCSECNASHRADHLVETATTVEDAESLPAPEVEELVARYEVCCPSCNAGLAGEAVDTFNLMFETEIGPGLGTPGYLRPETAQGIFVEFTQLKEYARNQLPFGVTQIGRAYRNEISPRQSIVRTREFTQAELEHFIDPAGDVPDISAVADVELSLYPASEQAGETTTYRELTVAEAVEESVIENPWIGYYLGIAHQWYENIGVDMSRFRFRQHLAGERAHYAADCWDAESEVGGDWIEIAGFAHRGNYDLSKHDTHADDDFSVFVPYDEPKTVEKVIVEPDMSVLGPAFGSLASEISEAIKTLAGREPDAFDGDQVTVTVDGTDYTIDVADTNFRVETQTKHGEHIIPHVIEPSFGIDRTVYTLLVHAYREDAIDTEDRSYLSLESTMAPTTVGVFPLVSNVPELVDRTEAIVNSLRDAG
;
A
#
# COMPACT_ATOMS: atom_id res chain seq x y z
N MET A 1 -18.14 -20.64 20.43
CA MET A 1 -17.20 -19.60 20.87
C MET A 1 -15.98 -20.30 21.35
N THR A 2 -14.87 -20.09 20.69
CA THR A 2 -13.55 -20.55 21.15
C THR A 2 -13.09 -19.70 22.33
N GLN A 3 -12.05 -20.07 23.05
CA GLN A 3 -11.45 -19.24 24.11
C GLN A 3 -10.97 -17.91 23.54
N SER A 4 -10.49 -17.92 22.32
CA SER A 4 -10.00 -16.81 21.50
C SER A 4 -11.12 -15.81 21.13
N ASP A 5 -12.30 -16.27 20.69
CA ASP A 5 -13.46 -15.40 20.43
C ASP A 5 -13.90 -14.66 21.71
N THR A 6 -13.69 -15.29 22.86
CA THR A 6 -14.05 -14.70 24.16
C THR A 6 -13.09 -13.55 24.51
N GLU A 7 -11.79 -13.70 24.26
CA GLU A 7 -10.78 -12.67 24.50
C GLU A 7 -11.06 -11.40 23.65
N VAL A 8 -11.28 -11.56 22.35
CA VAL A 8 -11.61 -10.44 21.44
C VAL A 8 -12.87 -9.70 21.86
N ALA A 9 -13.91 -10.43 22.28
CA ALA A 9 -15.15 -9.84 22.78
C ALA A 9 -14.91 -9.05 24.09
N GLN A 10 -14.11 -9.58 25.01
CA GLN A 10 -13.75 -8.92 26.27
C GLN A 10 -12.93 -7.64 26.04
N VAL A 11 -11.93 -7.70 25.15
CA VAL A 11 -11.11 -6.53 24.75
C VAL A 11 -11.99 -5.47 24.11
N THR A 12 -12.89 -5.84 23.18
CA THR A 12 -13.79 -4.90 22.52
C THR A 12 -14.73 -4.22 23.53
N GLU A 13 -15.28 -4.96 24.49
CA GLU A 13 -16.14 -4.38 25.53
C GLU A 13 -15.34 -3.47 26.47
N LEU A 14 -14.15 -3.89 26.88
CA LEU A 14 -13.24 -3.08 27.69
C LEU A 14 -12.88 -1.79 26.97
N ALA A 15 -12.54 -1.86 25.68
CA ALA A 15 -12.18 -0.72 24.87
C ALA A 15 -13.31 0.31 24.78
N LYS A 16 -14.55 -0.14 24.53
CA LYS A 16 -15.75 0.72 24.55
C LYS A 16 -15.95 1.37 25.91
N ARG A 17 -15.97 0.57 26.97
CA ARG A 17 -16.23 1.04 28.34
C ARG A 17 -15.14 1.99 28.86
N ARG A 18 -13.90 1.80 28.45
CA ARG A 18 -12.75 2.60 28.90
C ARG A 18 -12.41 3.78 27.98
N GLY A 19 -13.19 3.97 26.89
CA GLY A 19 -13.03 5.10 25.98
C GLY A 19 -11.80 4.99 25.08
N PHE A 20 -11.50 3.79 24.57
CA PHE A 20 -10.52 3.59 23.51
C PHE A 20 -11.18 3.83 22.16
N PHE A 21 -12.22 3.08 21.83
CA PHE A 21 -13.00 3.32 20.61
C PHE A 21 -14.45 2.89 20.81
N PHE A 22 -15.36 3.46 20.00
CA PHE A 22 -16.78 3.12 19.98
C PHE A 22 -17.38 3.48 18.62
N ALA A 23 -18.53 2.89 18.29
CA ALA A 23 -19.22 3.19 17.03
C ALA A 23 -19.60 4.67 16.95
N ALA A 24 -19.32 5.29 15.79
CA ALA A 24 -19.62 6.70 15.55
C ALA A 24 -21.11 6.95 15.38
N SER A 25 -21.56 8.18 15.65
CA SER A 25 -22.92 8.69 15.35
C SER A 25 -24.07 7.88 15.94
N THR A 26 -23.85 7.18 17.06
CA THR A 26 -24.87 6.31 17.69
C THR A 26 -26.13 7.06 18.11
N ALA A 27 -26.04 8.36 18.42
CA ALA A 27 -27.17 9.22 18.68
C ALA A 27 -28.17 9.36 17.49
N TYR A 28 -27.70 9.02 16.28
CA TYR A 28 -28.48 9.03 15.04
C TYR A 28 -28.66 7.62 14.44
N GLY A 29 -28.50 6.58 15.25
CA GLY A 29 -28.62 5.19 14.83
C GLY A 29 -27.31 4.53 14.45
N GLY A 30 -26.22 5.27 14.35
CA GLY A 30 -24.91 4.78 13.96
C GLY A 30 -24.80 4.46 12.47
N THR A 31 -23.56 4.25 12.01
CA THR A 31 -23.28 3.76 10.67
C THR A 31 -22.22 2.66 10.79
N ALA A 32 -22.45 1.50 10.18
CA ALA A 32 -21.51 0.39 10.20
C ALA A 32 -20.17 0.82 9.58
N GLY A 33 -19.07 0.37 10.17
CA GLY A 33 -17.73 0.67 9.66
C GLY A 33 -17.22 2.09 9.93
N LEU A 34 -17.91 2.88 10.73
CA LEU A 34 -17.42 4.18 11.21
C LEU A 34 -17.26 4.15 12.74
N TYR A 35 -16.07 4.49 13.21
CA TYR A 35 -15.69 4.46 14.61
C TYR A 35 -15.07 5.78 15.05
N THR A 36 -15.24 6.08 16.34
CA THR A 36 -14.59 7.20 17.01
C THR A 36 -13.56 6.64 17.99
N PHE A 37 -12.31 7.08 17.87
CA PHE A 37 -11.35 6.91 18.94
C PHE A 37 -11.70 7.85 20.09
N GLY A 38 -11.99 7.27 21.25
CA GLY A 38 -12.27 8.03 22.46
C GLY A 38 -10.99 8.63 23.07
N PRO A 39 -11.09 9.33 24.21
CA PRO A 39 -9.96 10.08 24.77
C PRO A 39 -8.69 9.25 25.01
N ARG A 40 -8.85 7.97 25.41
CA ARG A 40 -7.71 7.07 25.63
C ARG A 40 -7.21 6.46 24.33
N GLY A 41 -8.11 6.08 23.43
CA GLY A 41 -7.75 5.55 22.12
C GLY A 41 -7.04 6.58 21.26
N ALA A 42 -7.51 7.82 21.26
CA ALA A 42 -6.84 8.92 20.54
C ALA A 42 -5.41 9.15 21.05
N ALA A 43 -5.19 9.04 22.38
CA ALA A 43 -3.83 9.17 22.95
C ALA A 43 -2.92 8.00 22.52
N VAL A 44 -3.40 6.74 22.62
CA VAL A 44 -2.62 5.56 22.14
C VAL A 44 -2.32 5.69 20.65
N LYS A 45 -3.31 6.06 19.84
CA LYS A 45 -3.14 6.24 18.41
C LYS A 45 -2.10 7.31 18.08
N SER A 46 -2.14 8.46 18.77
CA SER A 46 -1.14 9.51 18.62
C SER A 46 0.27 9.05 18.98
N ASN A 47 0.40 8.20 20.03
CA ASN A 47 1.68 7.62 20.41
C ASN A 47 2.22 6.66 19.33
N VAL A 48 1.34 5.84 18.74
CA VAL A 48 1.70 4.95 17.61
C VAL A 48 2.16 5.76 16.39
N GLU A 49 1.39 6.80 16.01
CA GLU A 49 1.73 7.70 14.91
C GLU A 49 3.07 8.41 15.15
N HIS A 50 3.32 8.84 16.39
CA HIS A 50 4.59 9.49 16.77
C HIS A 50 5.77 8.50 16.68
N ALA A 51 5.61 7.30 17.23
CA ALA A 51 6.65 6.25 17.17
C ALA A 51 6.95 5.83 15.71
N TRP A 52 5.93 5.78 14.85
CA TRP A 52 6.10 5.48 13.44
C TRP A 52 6.86 6.62 12.73
N ARG A 53 6.44 7.88 12.94
CA ARG A 53 7.12 9.05 12.37
C ARG A 53 8.58 9.12 12.79
N GLU A 54 8.86 8.88 14.06
CA GLU A 54 10.23 8.86 14.57
C GLU A 54 11.07 7.80 13.85
N ARG A 55 10.53 6.60 13.64
CA ARG A 55 11.27 5.49 13.04
C ARG A 55 11.41 5.61 11.54
N PHE A 56 10.28 5.81 10.82
CA PHE A 56 10.23 5.73 9.37
C PHE A 56 10.45 7.06 8.65
N THR A 57 10.30 8.18 9.34
CA THR A 57 10.55 9.50 8.74
C THR A 57 11.86 10.09 9.26
N VAL A 58 11.99 10.27 10.57
CA VAL A 58 13.10 11.03 11.16
C VAL A 58 14.40 10.23 11.11
N GLN A 59 14.41 8.98 11.61
CA GLN A 59 15.62 8.16 11.66
C GLN A 59 16.10 7.73 10.27
N GLU A 60 15.18 7.51 9.33
CA GLU A 60 15.51 7.20 7.94
C GLU A 60 15.85 8.44 7.10
N GLY A 61 15.55 9.64 7.59
CA GLY A 61 15.84 10.89 6.89
C GLY A 61 14.92 11.17 5.71
N HIS A 62 13.70 10.63 5.74
CA HIS A 62 12.70 10.83 4.70
C HIS A 62 11.95 12.16 4.85
N PHE A 63 11.32 12.61 3.77
CA PHE A 63 10.44 13.77 3.80
C PHE A 63 9.04 13.36 4.28
N GLU A 64 8.34 14.25 4.98
CA GLU A 64 6.92 14.02 5.32
C GLU A 64 6.06 15.05 4.61
N ILE A 65 4.92 14.60 4.06
CA ILE A 65 3.92 15.48 3.46
C ILE A 65 2.53 15.25 4.07
N GLU A 66 1.66 16.22 3.87
CA GLU A 66 0.22 16.11 4.18
C GLU A 66 -0.56 16.53 2.93
N ALA A 67 -0.98 15.54 2.13
CA ALA A 67 -1.77 15.76 0.92
C ALA A 67 -3.28 15.75 1.21
N PRO A 68 -4.11 16.41 0.35
CA PRO A 68 -5.56 16.40 0.46
C PRO A 68 -6.16 14.99 0.44
N THR A 69 -7.28 14.81 1.15
CA THR A 69 -8.02 13.54 1.14
C THR A 69 -9.00 13.41 -0.03
N ILE A 70 -9.40 14.56 -0.62
CA ILE A 70 -10.26 14.63 -1.79
C ILE A 70 -9.38 14.96 -2.99
N MET A 71 -9.47 14.14 -4.03
CA MET A 71 -8.70 14.30 -5.27
C MET A 71 -9.60 14.23 -6.49
N PRO A 72 -9.22 14.88 -7.60
CA PRO A 72 -9.99 14.86 -8.84
C PRO A 72 -9.94 13.49 -9.51
N GLU A 73 -10.98 13.19 -10.27
CA GLU A 73 -11.17 11.92 -11.00
C GLU A 73 -9.95 11.46 -11.81
N PRO A 74 -9.23 12.30 -12.59
CA PRO A 74 -8.09 11.85 -13.40
C PRO A 74 -6.96 11.18 -12.62
N VAL A 75 -6.81 11.48 -11.30
CA VAL A 75 -5.83 10.83 -10.45
C VAL A 75 -6.16 9.34 -10.31
N PHE A 76 -7.44 9.02 -10.12
CA PHE A 76 -7.89 7.65 -9.90
C PHE A 76 -8.16 6.89 -11.20
N GLU A 77 -8.35 7.59 -12.32
CA GLU A 77 -8.25 7.01 -13.66
C GLU A 77 -6.81 6.55 -13.95
N ALA A 78 -5.83 7.43 -13.70
CA ALA A 78 -4.41 7.12 -13.91
C ALA A 78 -3.95 5.93 -13.06
N SER A 79 -4.29 5.91 -11.78
CA SER A 79 -3.91 4.82 -10.86
C SER A 79 -4.73 3.53 -11.06
N GLY A 80 -5.82 3.56 -11.85
CA GLY A 80 -6.67 2.40 -12.12
C GLY A 80 -7.72 2.09 -11.04
N HIS A 81 -7.86 2.92 -9.99
CA HIS A 81 -8.83 2.69 -8.92
C HIS A 81 -10.29 2.79 -9.38
N LEU A 82 -10.57 3.52 -10.46
CA LEU A 82 -11.93 3.60 -10.97
C LEU A 82 -12.35 2.35 -11.75
N ASP A 83 -11.40 1.65 -12.35
CA ASP A 83 -11.66 0.52 -13.24
C ASP A 83 -11.51 -0.85 -12.55
N GLY A 84 -10.77 -0.95 -11.45
CA GLY A 84 -10.38 -2.24 -10.87
C GLY A 84 -10.33 -2.30 -9.35
N PHE A 85 -10.89 -1.32 -8.63
CA PHE A 85 -10.94 -1.35 -7.17
C PHE A 85 -12.32 -1.80 -6.68
N ASP A 86 -12.66 -3.03 -7.06
CA ASP A 86 -13.99 -3.59 -6.87
C ASP A 86 -13.98 -4.81 -5.95
N ASP A 87 -15.01 -4.94 -5.11
CA ASP A 87 -15.35 -6.17 -4.37
C ASP A 87 -16.56 -6.85 -5.01
N MET A 88 -16.69 -8.15 -4.84
CA MET A 88 -17.85 -8.92 -5.28
C MET A 88 -18.98 -8.83 -4.28
N LEU A 89 -20.09 -8.24 -4.69
CA LEU A 89 -21.29 -8.01 -3.88
C LEU A 89 -22.38 -9.05 -4.18
N ILE A 90 -22.85 -9.74 -3.15
CA ILE A 90 -24.10 -10.50 -3.20
C ILE A 90 -25.11 -9.94 -2.21
N LYS A 91 -26.35 -9.71 -2.64
CA LYS A 91 -27.41 -9.17 -1.81
C LYS A 91 -28.48 -10.21 -1.52
N CYS A 92 -28.74 -10.47 -0.26
CA CYS A 92 -29.80 -11.39 0.15
C CYS A 92 -31.19 -10.78 -0.10
N SER A 93 -32.04 -11.40 -0.90
CA SER A 93 -33.41 -10.95 -1.20
C SER A 93 -34.34 -11.00 0.03
N GLU A 94 -34.08 -11.90 0.99
CA GLU A 94 -34.95 -12.09 2.16
C GLU A 94 -34.72 -11.01 3.25
N CYS A 95 -33.48 -10.64 3.56
CA CYS A 95 -33.18 -9.70 4.63
C CYS A 95 -32.53 -8.38 4.13
N ASN A 96 -32.28 -8.24 2.84
CA ASN A 96 -31.59 -7.12 2.19
C ASN A 96 -30.16 -6.86 2.69
N ALA A 97 -29.53 -7.78 3.41
CA ALA A 97 -28.14 -7.67 3.80
C ALA A 97 -27.24 -7.91 2.59
N SER A 98 -26.18 -7.12 2.48
CA SER A 98 -25.14 -7.25 1.47
C SER A 98 -23.91 -7.90 2.06
N HIS A 99 -23.28 -8.79 1.30
CA HIS A 99 -22.10 -9.56 1.71
C HIS A 99 -21.08 -9.61 0.60
N ARG A 100 -19.81 -9.82 0.93
CA ARG A 100 -18.78 -10.18 -0.04
C ARG A 100 -19.00 -11.62 -0.48
N ALA A 101 -19.25 -11.81 -1.78
CA ALA A 101 -19.58 -13.10 -2.34
C ALA A 101 -18.39 -14.07 -2.32
N ASP A 102 -17.21 -13.57 -2.67
CA ASP A 102 -15.92 -14.27 -2.61
C ASP A 102 -15.63 -14.85 -1.22
N HIS A 103 -15.68 -14.02 -0.18
CA HIS A 103 -15.48 -14.47 1.21
C HIS A 103 -16.52 -15.50 1.68
N LEU A 104 -17.77 -15.40 1.20
CA LEU A 104 -18.77 -16.40 1.54
C LEU A 104 -18.44 -17.75 0.91
N VAL A 105 -17.92 -17.78 -0.33
CA VAL A 105 -17.47 -18.97 -1.02
C VAL A 105 -16.26 -19.57 -0.31
N GLU A 106 -15.24 -18.79 0.02
CA GLU A 106 -14.05 -19.24 0.76
C GLU A 106 -14.41 -19.84 2.12
N THR A 107 -15.35 -19.21 2.84
CA THR A 107 -15.81 -19.73 4.14
C THR A 107 -16.59 -21.04 4.01
N ALA A 108 -17.35 -21.22 2.94
CA ALA A 108 -18.25 -22.36 2.74
C ALA A 108 -17.61 -23.52 1.95
N THR A 109 -16.43 -23.32 1.36
CA THR A 109 -15.81 -24.27 0.43
C THR A 109 -14.31 -24.44 0.74
N THR A 110 -13.61 -25.17 -0.11
CA THR A 110 -12.14 -25.29 -0.10
C THR A 110 -11.48 -24.43 -1.19
N VAL A 111 -12.20 -23.50 -1.76
CA VAL A 111 -11.64 -22.49 -2.70
C VAL A 111 -10.96 -21.43 -1.87
N GLU A 112 -9.67 -21.21 -2.09
CA GLU A 112 -8.83 -20.33 -1.28
C GLU A 112 -8.60 -18.94 -1.91
N ASP A 113 -8.99 -18.73 -3.16
CA ASP A 113 -8.77 -17.49 -3.90
C ASP A 113 -10.00 -17.17 -4.77
N ALA A 114 -11.16 -17.04 -4.12
CA ALA A 114 -12.41 -16.72 -4.82
C ALA A 114 -12.44 -15.28 -5.34
N GLU A 115 -11.61 -14.41 -4.79
CA GLU A 115 -11.49 -12.99 -5.21
C GLU A 115 -10.91 -12.89 -6.65
N SER A 116 -10.02 -13.80 -7.05
CA SER A 116 -9.45 -13.82 -8.40
C SER A 116 -10.41 -14.37 -9.48
N LEU A 117 -11.52 -14.98 -9.08
CA LEU A 117 -12.48 -15.58 -10.00
C LEU A 117 -13.42 -14.51 -10.60
N PRO A 118 -13.88 -14.70 -11.86
CA PRO A 118 -14.94 -13.88 -12.42
C PRO A 118 -16.24 -13.98 -11.62
N ALA A 119 -16.98 -12.89 -11.44
CA ALA A 119 -18.24 -12.86 -10.70
C ALA A 119 -19.26 -13.97 -11.10
N PRO A 120 -19.42 -14.35 -12.39
CA PRO A 120 -20.28 -15.48 -12.77
C PRO A 120 -19.80 -16.83 -12.23
N GLU A 121 -18.50 -17.05 -12.06
CA GLU A 121 -17.97 -18.29 -11.49
C GLU A 121 -18.23 -18.35 -9.99
N VAL A 122 -18.08 -17.22 -9.29
CA VAL A 122 -18.43 -17.10 -7.86
C VAL A 122 -19.93 -17.34 -7.66
N GLU A 123 -20.80 -16.83 -8.54
CA GLU A 123 -22.25 -17.09 -8.54
C GLU A 123 -22.55 -18.59 -8.70
N GLU A 124 -21.85 -19.28 -9.61
CA GLU A 124 -21.97 -20.74 -9.76
C GLU A 124 -21.53 -21.50 -8.50
N LEU A 125 -20.46 -21.06 -7.84
CA LEU A 125 -19.97 -21.65 -6.58
C LEU A 125 -20.98 -21.42 -5.44
N VAL A 126 -21.55 -20.22 -5.30
CA VAL A 126 -22.61 -19.91 -4.34
C VAL A 126 -23.79 -20.87 -4.51
N ALA A 127 -24.22 -21.12 -5.75
CA ALA A 127 -25.33 -22.03 -6.03
C ALA A 127 -24.94 -23.50 -5.80
N ARG A 128 -23.76 -23.93 -6.23
CA ARG A 128 -23.26 -25.30 -6.11
C ARG A 128 -23.10 -25.76 -4.66
N TYR A 129 -22.59 -24.88 -3.81
CA TYR A 129 -22.30 -25.20 -2.42
C TYR A 129 -23.44 -24.78 -1.47
N GLU A 130 -24.58 -24.35 -2.01
CA GLU A 130 -25.77 -23.94 -1.25
C GLU A 130 -25.45 -22.90 -0.17
N VAL A 131 -24.61 -21.91 -0.53
CA VAL A 131 -24.15 -20.87 0.41
C VAL A 131 -25.34 -20.11 0.98
N CYS A 132 -25.34 -19.92 2.30
CA CYS A 132 -26.41 -19.24 3.03
C CYS A 132 -25.99 -17.85 3.50
N CYS A 133 -26.98 -16.95 3.57
CA CYS A 133 -26.81 -15.62 4.12
C CYS A 133 -26.42 -15.68 5.62
N PRO A 134 -25.29 -15.10 6.04
CA PRO A 134 -24.89 -15.10 7.45
C PRO A 134 -25.85 -14.35 8.37
N SER A 135 -26.65 -13.42 7.83
CA SER A 135 -27.56 -12.59 8.62
C SER A 135 -28.88 -13.24 8.93
N CYS A 136 -29.45 -14.07 8.00
CA CYS A 136 -30.78 -14.65 8.17
C CYS A 136 -30.85 -16.14 7.84
N ASN A 137 -29.75 -16.74 7.43
CA ASN A 137 -29.62 -18.15 7.04
C ASN A 137 -30.47 -18.56 5.82
N ALA A 138 -30.95 -17.59 5.01
CA ALA A 138 -31.61 -17.90 3.72
C ALA A 138 -30.55 -18.33 2.70
N GLY A 139 -30.93 -19.27 1.78
CA GLY A 139 -30.06 -19.64 0.67
C GLY A 139 -29.81 -18.46 -0.27
N LEU A 140 -28.60 -18.33 -0.77
CA LEU A 140 -28.20 -17.28 -1.72
C LEU A 140 -28.14 -17.80 -3.17
N ALA A 141 -28.48 -19.07 -3.41
CA ALA A 141 -28.53 -19.65 -4.76
C ALA A 141 -29.55 -18.90 -5.63
N GLY A 142 -29.07 -18.35 -6.76
CA GLY A 142 -29.86 -17.55 -7.70
C GLY A 142 -29.89 -16.05 -7.44
N GLU A 143 -29.23 -15.58 -6.38
CA GLU A 143 -28.93 -14.16 -6.23
C GLU A 143 -27.74 -13.79 -7.16
N ALA A 144 -27.80 -12.63 -7.78
CA ALA A 144 -26.73 -12.13 -8.64
C ALA A 144 -25.50 -11.69 -7.83
N VAL A 145 -24.32 -11.97 -8.38
CA VAL A 145 -23.06 -11.44 -7.90
C VAL A 145 -22.66 -10.26 -8.79
N ASP A 146 -22.69 -9.06 -8.22
CA ASP A 146 -22.33 -7.82 -8.89
C ASP A 146 -20.93 -7.35 -8.41
N THR A 147 -20.22 -6.58 -9.23
CA THR A 147 -19.04 -5.83 -8.81
C THR A 147 -19.44 -4.52 -8.13
N PHE A 148 -18.74 -4.15 -7.08
CA PHE A 148 -18.99 -2.94 -6.31
C PHE A 148 -17.69 -2.17 -6.08
N ASN A 149 -17.57 -1.01 -6.74
CA ASN A 149 -16.39 -0.16 -6.57
C ASN A 149 -16.34 0.45 -5.15
N LEU A 150 -15.19 0.32 -4.49
CA LEU A 150 -15.00 0.75 -3.11
C LEU A 150 -14.69 2.24 -2.95
N MET A 151 -14.62 3.01 -4.03
CA MET A 151 -14.36 4.44 -3.99
C MET A 151 -15.58 5.22 -3.42
N PHE A 152 -15.30 6.23 -2.59
CA PHE A 152 -16.28 7.24 -2.22
C PHE A 152 -16.24 8.40 -3.19
N GLU A 153 -17.31 8.56 -3.98
CA GLU A 153 -17.47 9.66 -4.93
C GLU A 153 -18.00 10.92 -4.25
N THR A 154 -17.58 12.09 -4.74
CA THR A 154 -18.08 13.41 -4.34
C THR A 154 -17.98 14.38 -5.51
N GLU A 155 -18.52 15.60 -5.34
CA GLU A 155 -18.38 16.70 -6.30
C GLU A 155 -17.51 17.81 -5.71
N ILE A 156 -16.55 18.30 -6.51
CA ILE A 156 -15.64 19.41 -6.14
C ILE A 156 -16.17 20.69 -6.78
N GLY A 157 -16.57 21.66 -5.94
CA GLY A 157 -17.07 22.96 -6.36
C GLY A 157 -18.59 23.05 -6.50
N PRO A 158 -19.15 24.28 -6.65
CA PRO A 158 -20.58 24.50 -6.74
C PRO A 158 -21.14 24.30 -8.15
N GLY A 159 -22.41 23.88 -8.26
CA GLY A 159 -23.14 23.75 -9.52
C GLY A 159 -22.84 22.43 -10.22
N LEU A 160 -22.44 22.47 -11.49
CA LEU A 160 -21.89 21.31 -12.21
C LEU A 160 -20.44 21.14 -11.74
N GLY A 161 -20.27 20.51 -10.59
CA GLY A 161 -18.98 20.26 -9.98
C GLY A 161 -18.09 19.36 -10.84
N THR A 162 -16.80 19.33 -10.53
CA THR A 162 -15.89 18.35 -11.09
C THR A 162 -15.99 17.07 -10.27
N PRO A 163 -16.10 15.88 -10.87
CA PRO A 163 -16.06 14.63 -10.13
C PRO A 163 -14.77 14.53 -9.29
N GLY A 164 -14.93 14.04 -8.08
CA GLY A 164 -13.83 13.85 -7.17
C GLY A 164 -14.11 12.67 -6.24
N TYR A 165 -13.07 12.16 -5.63
CA TYR A 165 -13.15 10.98 -4.78
C TYR A 165 -12.36 11.17 -3.49
N LEU A 166 -12.80 10.50 -2.43
CA LEU A 166 -12.00 10.32 -1.24
C LEU A 166 -10.92 9.26 -1.53
N ARG A 167 -9.67 9.55 -1.23
CA ARG A 167 -8.55 8.64 -1.53
C ARG A 167 -8.67 7.31 -0.78
N PRO A 168 -8.47 6.15 -1.45
CA PRO A 168 -8.53 4.83 -0.83
C PRO A 168 -7.24 4.43 -0.10
N GLU A 169 -6.16 5.19 -0.35
CA GLU A 169 -4.82 5.04 0.22
C GLU A 169 -4.11 6.39 0.27
N THR A 170 -3.11 6.55 1.13
CA THR A 170 -2.38 7.81 1.23
C THR A 170 -1.29 7.94 0.17
N ALA A 171 -0.83 6.83 -0.43
CA ALA A 171 0.19 6.74 -1.47
C ALA A 171 -0.10 7.64 -2.67
N GLN A 172 -1.36 7.69 -3.14
CA GLN A 172 -1.74 8.52 -4.27
C GLN A 172 -1.44 10.02 -4.05
N GLY A 173 -1.52 10.47 -2.79
CA GLY A 173 -1.12 11.83 -2.45
C GLY A 173 0.37 12.10 -2.58
N ILE A 174 1.21 11.07 -2.56
CA ILE A 174 2.65 11.18 -2.78
C ILE A 174 2.97 11.11 -4.27
N PHE A 175 2.35 10.18 -5.00
CA PHE A 175 2.62 10.00 -6.43
C PHE A 175 2.27 11.21 -7.27
N VAL A 176 1.12 11.83 -7.03
CA VAL A 176 0.70 13.03 -7.81
C VAL A 176 1.60 14.25 -7.57
N GLU A 177 2.27 14.30 -6.42
CA GLU A 177 3.19 15.40 -6.07
C GLU A 177 4.66 15.06 -6.38
N PHE A 178 4.95 13.91 -6.99
CA PHE A 178 6.30 13.42 -7.24
C PHE A 178 7.19 14.42 -7.96
N THR A 179 6.65 15.13 -8.96
CA THR A 179 7.43 16.11 -9.76
C THR A 179 7.98 17.25 -8.90
N GLN A 180 7.26 17.67 -7.87
CA GLN A 180 7.73 18.65 -6.90
C GLN A 180 8.64 18.01 -5.84
N LEU A 181 8.32 16.80 -5.40
CA LEU A 181 9.08 16.09 -4.37
C LEU A 181 10.49 15.74 -4.83
N LYS A 182 10.66 15.32 -6.11
CA LYS A 182 11.99 15.08 -6.68
C LYS A 182 12.86 16.35 -6.71
N GLU A 183 12.26 17.55 -6.85
CA GLU A 183 13.00 18.82 -6.77
C GLU A 183 13.53 19.07 -5.35
N TYR A 184 12.74 18.79 -4.30
CA TYR A 184 13.21 18.87 -2.90
C TYR A 184 14.34 17.87 -2.63
N ALA A 185 14.29 16.69 -3.24
CA ALA A 185 15.37 15.69 -3.23
C ALA A 185 16.53 16.09 -4.17
N ARG A 186 16.51 17.28 -4.80
CA ARG A 186 17.54 17.77 -5.73
C ARG A 186 17.73 16.86 -6.94
N ASN A 187 16.66 16.20 -7.39
CA ASN A 187 16.65 15.21 -8.45
C ASN A 187 17.68 14.08 -8.22
N GLN A 188 17.83 13.63 -7.00
CA GLN A 188 18.73 12.55 -6.62
C GLN A 188 17.94 11.37 -6.04
N LEU A 189 18.32 10.17 -6.41
CA LEU A 189 17.86 8.91 -5.85
C LEU A 189 18.96 8.32 -4.95
N PRO A 190 18.61 7.49 -3.93
CA PRO A 190 17.25 7.25 -3.47
C PRO A 190 16.71 8.36 -2.56
N PHE A 191 15.39 8.49 -2.46
CA PHE A 191 14.75 9.30 -1.43
C PHE A 191 13.38 8.74 -1.07
N GLY A 192 12.95 8.94 0.17
CA GLY A 192 11.65 8.51 0.64
C GLY A 192 10.74 9.67 1.03
N VAL A 193 9.45 9.47 0.85
CA VAL A 193 8.40 10.40 1.26
C VAL A 193 7.37 9.65 2.08
N THR A 194 7.06 10.17 3.27
CA THR A 194 6.10 9.58 4.19
C THR A 194 4.83 10.42 4.29
N GLN A 195 3.73 9.77 4.58
CA GLN A 195 2.46 10.42 4.88
C GLN A 195 1.68 9.62 5.91
N ILE A 196 1.21 10.27 6.97
CA ILE A 196 0.20 9.73 7.88
C ILE A 196 -1.11 10.43 7.58
N GLY A 197 -2.17 9.68 7.28
CA GLY A 197 -3.42 10.31 6.91
C GLY A 197 -4.62 9.37 6.86
N ARG A 198 -5.78 9.96 6.62
CA ARG A 198 -7.02 9.22 6.42
C ARG A 198 -7.09 8.65 5.01
N ALA A 199 -7.59 7.41 4.95
CA ALA A 199 -7.99 6.72 3.74
C ALA A 199 -9.43 6.21 3.89
N TYR A 200 -10.09 5.96 2.75
CA TYR A 200 -11.53 5.70 2.71
C TYR A 200 -11.84 4.58 1.73
N ARG A 201 -12.51 3.53 2.22
CA ARG A 201 -12.99 2.42 1.37
C ARG A 201 -14.44 2.14 1.71
N ASN A 202 -15.32 2.19 0.73
CA ASN A 202 -16.75 1.97 0.92
C ASN A 202 -17.06 0.47 1.11
N GLU A 203 -16.51 -0.10 2.16
CA GLU A 203 -16.58 -1.53 2.50
C GLU A 203 -18.00 -2.07 2.49
N ILE A 204 -18.23 -3.19 1.79
CA ILE A 204 -19.52 -3.89 1.72
C ILE A 204 -19.91 -4.41 3.11
N SER A 205 -18.99 -5.08 3.78
CA SER A 205 -19.21 -5.75 5.06
C SER A 205 -18.16 -5.38 6.09
N PRO A 206 -18.23 -4.17 6.70
CA PRO A 206 -17.35 -3.80 7.80
C PRO A 206 -17.50 -4.79 8.96
N ARG A 207 -16.40 -5.34 9.47
CA ARG A 207 -16.40 -6.38 10.52
C ARG A 207 -15.30 -6.13 11.54
N GLN A 208 -15.37 -6.90 12.66
CA GLN A 208 -14.32 -6.98 13.69
C GLN A 208 -13.88 -5.61 14.25
N SER A 209 -14.84 -4.80 14.68
CA SER A 209 -14.54 -3.50 15.31
C SER A 209 -13.76 -2.56 14.35
N ILE A 210 -12.57 -2.07 14.76
CA ILE A 210 -11.75 -1.13 13.98
C ILE A 210 -10.77 -1.83 13.02
N VAL A 211 -10.87 -3.14 12.83
CA VAL A 211 -10.00 -3.89 11.90
C VAL A 211 -10.37 -3.62 10.44
N ARG A 212 -11.68 -3.58 10.13
CA ARG A 212 -12.18 -3.30 8.79
C ARG A 212 -13.26 -2.21 8.82
N THR A 213 -12.86 -1.01 8.49
CA THR A 213 -13.68 0.21 8.59
C THR A 213 -13.72 0.93 7.26
N ARG A 214 -14.71 1.85 7.10
CA ARG A 214 -14.86 2.67 5.89
C ARG A 214 -13.96 3.91 5.88
N GLU A 215 -13.53 4.35 7.04
CA GLU A 215 -12.55 5.42 7.25
C GLU A 215 -11.51 4.92 8.24
N PHE A 216 -10.24 4.97 7.87
CA PHE A 216 -9.12 4.48 8.67
C PHE A 216 -7.89 5.35 8.48
N THR A 217 -6.89 5.16 9.31
CA THR A 217 -5.62 5.87 9.19
C THR A 217 -4.55 4.92 8.71
N GLN A 218 -3.86 5.34 7.66
CA GLN A 218 -2.63 4.71 7.17
C GLN A 218 -1.42 5.60 7.47
N ALA A 219 -0.27 4.95 7.59
CA ALA A 219 1.05 5.59 7.53
C ALA A 219 1.81 4.89 6.42
N GLU A 220 2.12 5.61 5.36
CA GLU A 220 2.76 5.07 4.16
C GLU A 220 4.08 5.78 3.88
N LEU A 221 5.02 5.02 3.35
CA LEU A 221 6.31 5.47 2.86
C LEU A 221 6.46 5.03 1.41
N GLU A 222 6.68 6.00 0.52
CA GLU A 222 7.07 5.73 -0.86
C GLU A 222 8.57 6.02 -1.00
N HIS A 223 9.36 4.96 -1.10
CA HIS A 223 10.80 5.07 -1.26
C HIS A 223 11.16 4.89 -2.74
N PHE A 224 11.58 5.99 -3.36
CA PHE A 224 11.95 6.06 -4.77
C PHE A 224 13.40 5.67 -4.97
N ILE A 225 13.65 4.67 -5.82
CA ILE A 225 14.98 4.08 -6.04
C ILE A 225 15.32 3.96 -7.52
N ASP A 226 16.62 3.96 -7.83
CA ASP A 226 17.14 3.45 -9.09
C ASP A 226 17.28 1.92 -8.98
N PRO A 227 16.48 1.13 -9.73
CA PRO A 227 16.54 -0.33 -9.63
C PRO A 227 17.88 -0.93 -10.07
N ALA A 228 18.71 -0.17 -10.80
CA ALA A 228 20.01 -0.63 -11.29
C ALA A 228 21.17 -0.30 -10.34
N GLY A 229 21.02 0.70 -9.47
CA GLY A 229 22.11 1.24 -8.67
C GLY A 229 21.87 1.23 -7.16
N ASP A 230 20.65 1.38 -6.71
CA ASP A 230 20.37 1.55 -5.29
C ASP A 230 20.17 0.22 -4.56
N VAL A 231 21.07 -0.07 -3.62
CA VAL A 231 20.99 -1.25 -2.73
C VAL A 231 21.05 -0.75 -1.29
N PRO A 232 20.14 -1.21 -0.39
CA PRO A 232 20.16 -0.79 1.00
C PRO A 232 21.37 -1.32 1.75
N ASP A 233 21.85 -0.55 2.72
CA ASP A 233 22.74 -1.08 3.76
C ASP A 233 21.87 -1.77 4.81
N ILE A 234 21.77 -3.10 4.74
CA ILE A 234 20.99 -3.92 5.67
C ILE A 234 21.69 -4.17 7.01
N SER A 235 22.91 -3.65 7.24
CA SER A 235 23.71 -3.95 8.43
C SER A 235 23.01 -3.68 9.76
N ALA A 236 22.12 -2.67 9.80
CA ALA A 236 21.35 -2.33 10.99
C ALA A 236 20.24 -3.34 11.34
N VAL A 237 19.85 -4.19 10.41
CA VAL A 237 18.77 -5.17 10.55
C VAL A 237 19.20 -6.59 10.19
N ALA A 238 20.45 -6.78 9.79
CA ALA A 238 20.98 -8.04 9.27
C ALA A 238 20.74 -9.25 10.19
N ASP A 239 20.86 -9.04 11.50
CA ASP A 239 20.73 -10.08 12.53
C ASP A 239 19.30 -10.16 13.13
N VAL A 240 18.32 -9.41 12.58
CA VAL A 240 16.92 -9.48 13.03
C VAL A 240 16.30 -10.79 12.54
N GLU A 241 15.85 -11.63 13.47
CA GLU A 241 15.15 -12.88 13.19
C GLU A 241 13.71 -12.59 12.79
N LEU A 242 13.28 -13.09 11.62
CA LEU A 242 11.94 -12.92 11.07
C LEU A 242 11.23 -14.28 11.04
N SER A 243 9.96 -14.31 11.47
CA SER A 243 9.07 -15.44 11.22
C SER A 243 8.39 -15.25 9.87
N LEU A 244 8.84 -15.98 8.86
CA LEU A 244 8.43 -15.84 7.46
C LEU A 244 7.48 -16.97 7.05
N TYR A 245 6.39 -16.62 6.34
CA TYR A 245 5.49 -17.56 5.69
C TYR A 245 5.52 -17.34 4.17
N PRO A 246 6.56 -17.88 3.48
CA PRO A 246 6.75 -17.68 2.05
C PRO A 246 5.64 -18.34 1.23
N ALA A 247 5.39 -17.84 0.03
CA ALA A 247 4.43 -18.40 -0.91
C ALA A 247 4.70 -19.89 -1.23
N SER A 248 5.94 -20.31 -1.26
CA SER A 248 6.34 -21.71 -1.48
C SER A 248 5.88 -22.67 -0.38
N GLU A 249 5.70 -22.19 0.85
CA GLU A 249 5.28 -22.99 2.00
C GLU A 249 3.74 -22.96 2.21
N GLN A 250 3.03 -22.07 1.51
CA GLN A 250 1.57 -21.92 1.66
C GLN A 250 0.77 -23.01 0.96
N ALA A 251 1.35 -23.69 -0.04
CA ALA A 251 0.71 -24.78 -0.77
C ALA A 251 0.74 -26.14 -0.02
N GLY A 252 1.39 -26.22 1.16
CA GLY A 252 1.55 -27.44 1.93
C GLY A 252 0.34 -27.77 2.80
N GLU A 253 0.15 -29.06 3.15
CA GLU A 253 -0.90 -29.51 4.09
C GLU A 253 -0.66 -29.04 5.54
N THR A 254 0.56 -28.61 5.87
CA THR A 254 0.97 -28.11 7.20
C THR A 254 1.59 -26.73 7.07
N THR A 255 1.11 -25.79 7.88
CA THR A 255 1.69 -24.44 7.98
C THR A 255 3.13 -24.56 8.50
N THR A 256 4.09 -24.17 7.68
CA THR A 256 5.51 -24.18 8.03
C THR A 256 6.06 -22.75 7.92
N TYR A 257 6.57 -22.23 9.02
CA TYR A 257 7.26 -20.94 9.02
C TYR A 257 8.77 -21.15 8.89
N ARG A 258 9.44 -20.19 8.28
CA ARG A 258 10.90 -20.13 8.23
C ARG A 258 11.38 -19.03 9.18
N GLU A 259 12.13 -19.43 10.18
CA GLU A 259 12.81 -18.50 11.09
C GLU A 259 14.20 -18.21 10.47
N LEU A 260 14.36 -17.01 9.91
CA LEU A 260 15.59 -16.57 9.27
C LEU A 260 15.92 -15.14 9.69
N THR A 261 17.22 -14.84 9.77
CA THR A 261 17.65 -13.46 9.86
C THR A 261 17.37 -12.74 8.53
N VAL A 262 17.28 -11.41 8.55
CA VAL A 262 17.13 -10.61 7.32
C VAL A 262 18.23 -10.93 6.33
N ALA A 263 19.49 -11.05 6.81
CA ALA A 263 20.62 -11.38 5.96
C ALA A 263 20.46 -12.75 5.29
N GLU A 264 20.11 -13.79 6.04
CA GLU A 264 19.86 -15.14 5.51
C GLU A 264 18.69 -15.16 4.53
N ALA A 265 17.58 -14.47 4.84
CA ALA A 265 16.40 -14.43 3.99
C ALA A 265 16.68 -13.78 2.62
N VAL A 266 17.52 -12.75 2.59
CA VAL A 266 17.96 -12.10 1.33
C VAL A 266 19.01 -12.96 0.61
N GLU A 267 19.99 -13.54 1.30
CA GLU A 267 21.01 -14.40 0.70
C GLU A 267 20.42 -15.66 0.06
N GLU A 268 19.44 -16.27 0.73
CA GLU A 268 18.71 -17.47 0.25
C GLU A 268 17.63 -17.12 -0.78
N SER A 269 17.41 -15.84 -1.11
CA SER A 269 16.38 -15.37 -2.02
C SER A 269 14.95 -15.79 -1.59
N VAL A 270 14.72 -15.91 -0.28
CA VAL A 270 13.36 -16.03 0.28
C VAL A 270 12.64 -14.69 0.18
N ILE A 271 13.38 -13.60 0.40
CA ILE A 271 12.99 -12.23 0.11
C ILE A 271 13.80 -11.80 -1.13
N GLU A 272 13.11 -11.58 -2.26
CA GLU A 272 13.77 -11.32 -3.54
C GLU A 272 14.40 -9.94 -3.61
N ASN A 273 13.76 -8.93 -3.01
CA ASN A 273 14.25 -7.56 -3.04
C ASN A 273 14.90 -7.16 -1.70
N PRO A 274 16.20 -6.79 -1.67
CA PRO A 274 16.88 -6.38 -0.45
C PRO A 274 16.24 -5.19 0.27
N TRP A 275 15.58 -4.25 -0.44
CA TRP A 275 14.84 -3.16 0.17
C TRP A 275 13.61 -3.66 0.95
N ILE A 276 12.91 -4.68 0.44
CA ILE A 276 11.84 -5.34 1.19
C ILE A 276 12.42 -5.94 2.47
N GLY A 277 13.50 -6.72 2.37
CA GLY A 277 14.17 -7.28 3.55
C GLY A 277 14.56 -6.22 4.58
N TYR A 278 15.10 -5.09 4.14
CA TYR A 278 15.43 -3.96 5.00
C TYR A 278 14.20 -3.44 5.78
N TYR A 279 13.10 -3.17 5.06
CA TYR A 279 11.89 -2.64 5.70
C TYR A 279 11.14 -3.66 6.56
N LEU A 280 11.20 -4.95 6.23
CA LEU A 280 10.68 -6.01 7.12
C LEU A 280 11.45 -6.04 8.44
N GLY A 281 12.80 -5.93 8.38
CA GLY A 281 13.64 -5.87 9.58
C GLY A 281 13.35 -4.64 10.45
N ILE A 282 13.20 -3.47 9.83
CA ILE A 282 12.82 -2.23 10.53
C ILE A 282 11.43 -2.35 11.16
N ALA A 283 10.47 -2.87 10.42
CA ALA A 283 9.09 -3.04 10.89
C ALA A 283 9.03 -4.01 12.06
N HIS A 284 9.76 -5.14 12.01
CA HIS A 284 9.86 -6.08 13.10
C HIS A 284 10.35 -5.40 14.40
N GLN A 285 11.47 -4.68 14.33
CA GLN A 285 12.01 -3.92 15.47
C GLN A 285 11.01 -2.87 15.99
N TRP A 286 10.32 -2.18 15.08
CA TRP A 286 9.35 -1.17 15.47
C TRP A 286 8.14 -1.78 16.18
N TYR A 287 7.55 -2.86 15.65
CA TYR A 287 6.42 -3.56 16.27
C TYR A 287 6.78 -4.13 17.65
N GLU A 288 7.97 -4.73 17.79
CA GLU A 288 8.48 -5.18 19.08
C GLU A 288 8.59 -4.02 20.09
N ASN A 289 9.18 -2.90 19.67
CA ASN A 289 9.39 -1.72 20.51
C ASN A 289 8.08 -1.06 20.99
N ILE A 290 7.01 -1.11 20.20
CA ILE A 290 5.71 -0.57 20.63
C ILE A 290 4.88 -1.58 21.43
N GLY A 291 5.37 -2.83 21.60
CA GLY A 291 4.79 -3.84 22.46
C GLY A 291 3.86 -4.84 21.80
N VAL A 292 4.02 -5.08 20.50
CA VAL A 292 3.39 -6.23 19.83
C VAL A 292 4.06 -7.51 20.31
N ASP A 293 3.27 -8.52 20.63
CA ASP A 293 3.77 -9.84 21.00
C ASP A 293 4.29 -10.57 19.76
N MET A 294 5.62 -10.64 19.62
CA MET A 294 6.26 -11.22 18.45
C MET A 294 6.03 -12.73 18.31
N SER A 295 5.59 -13.43 19.34
CA SER A 295 5.15 -14.83 19.25
C SER A 295 3.79 -14.98 18.53
N ARG A 296 3.08 -13.87 18.32
CA ARG A 296 1.79 -13.74 17.65
C ARG A 296 1.92 -12.84 16.39
N PHE A 297 3.10 -12.83 15.77
CA PHE A 297 3.44 -11.98 14.64
C PHE A 297 4.21 -12.77 13.58
N ARG A 298 3.97 -12.53 12.31
CA ARG A 298 4.70 -13.11 11.19
C ARG A 298 4.68 -12.20 9.98
N PHE A 299 5.54 -12.50 9.01
CA PHE A 299 5.44 -11.95 7.67
C PHE A 299 4.95 -13.02 6.68
N ARG A 300 3.90 -12.74 5.94
CA ARG A 300 3.32 -13.62 4.92
C ARG A 300 3.58 -13.05 3.53
N GLN A 301 4.14 -13.87 2.64
CA GLN A 301 4.31 -13.48 1.24
C GLN A 301 2.99 -13.70 0.46
N HIS A 302 2.62 -12.75 -0.38
CA HIS A 302 1.47 -12.88 -1.27
C HIS A 302 1.68 -14.00 -2.30
N LEU A 303 0.63 -14.78 -2.56
CA LEU A 303 0.60 -15.71 -3.67
C LEU A 303 0.54 -14.95 -5.01
N ALA A 304 0.90 -15.63 -6.10
CA ALA A 304 0.95 -14.99 -7.41
C ALA A 304 -0.40 -14.40 -7.87
N GLY A 305 -1.54 -14.98 -7.43
CA GLY A 305 -2.89 -14.51 -7.74
C GLY A 305 -3.36 -13.33 -6.88
N GLU A 306 -2.81 -13.20 -5.65
CA GLU A 306 -3.14 -12.12 -4.71
C GLU A 306 -2.37 -10.82 -4.99
N ARG A 307 -1.26 -10.91 -5.74
CA ARG A 307 -0.43 -9.75 -6.02
C ARG A 307 -1.18 -8.77 -6.90
N ALA A 308 -1.19 -7.51 -6.51
CA ALA A 308 -1.56 -6.44 -7.42
C ALA A 308 -0.71 -6.53 -8.70
N HIS A 309 -1.27 -6.23 -9.84
CA HIS A 309 -0.64 -6.41 -11.17
C HIS A 309 0.74 -5.75 -11.32
N TYR A 310 1.07 -4.83 -10.43
CA TYR A 310 2.31 -4.05 -10.41
C TYR A 310 3.34 -4.55 -9.38
N ALA A 311 2.97 -5.42 -8.45
CA ALA A 311 3.89 -5.84 -7.38
C ALA A 311 4.72 -7.05 -7.79
N ALA A 312 6.04 -6.89 -7.84
CA ALA A 312 6.99 -7.97 -8.12
C ALA A 312 7.22 -8.85 -6.88
N ASP A 313 7.33 -8.23 -5.68
CA ASP A 313 7.46 -8.89 -4.39
C ASP A 313 6.59 -8.17 -3.38
N CYS A 314 5.74 -8.89 -2.63
CA CYS A 314 4.80 -8.33 -1.69
C CYS A 314 4.68 -9.22 -0.45
N TRP A 315 4.79 -8.59 0.73
CA TRP A 315 4.71 -9.23 2.02
C TRP A 315 3.80 -8.47 2.96
N ASP A 316 2.99 -9.19 3.74
CA ASP A 316 2.19 -8.62 4.82
C ASP A 316 2.83 -8.89 6.17
N ALA A 317 2.84 -7.89 7.04
CA ALA A 317 2.98 -8.12 8.46
C ALA A 317 1.60 -8.51 9.01
N GLU A 318 1.50 -9.71 9.53
CA GLU A 318 0.28 -10.24 10.12
C GLU A 318 0.43 -10.43 11.63
N SER A 319 -0.65 -10.13 12.35
CA SER A 319 -0.76 -10.32 13.78
C SER A 319 -1.91 -11.27 14.09
N GLU A 320 -1.70 -12.21 15.02
CA GLU A 320 -2.74 -13.10 15.48
C GLU A 320 -3.65 -12.40 16.49
N VAL A 321 -4.90 -12.26 16.13
CA VAL A 321 -5.95 -11.62 16.92
C VAL A 321 -7.17 -12.52 16.99
N GLY A 322 -7.42 -13.07 18.17
CA GLY A 322 -8.60 -13.91 18.34
C GLY A 322 -8.52 -15.29 17.66
N GLY A 323 -7.35 -15.75 17.31
CA GLY A 323 -7.11 -17.01 16.57
C GLY A 323 -7.06 -16.82 15.06
N ASP A 324 -7.36 -15.62 14.55
CA ASP A 324 -7.24 -15.26 13.15
C ASP A 324 -5.99 -14.40 12.92
N TRP A 325 -5.34 -14.58 11.77
CA TRP A 325 -4.29 -13.68 11.33
C TRP A 325 -4.88 -12.47 10.63
N ILE A 326 -4.50 -11.28 11.05
CA ILE A 326 -4.90 -10.03 10.43
C ILE A 326 -3.68 -9.28 9.90
N GLU A 327 -3.75 -8.82 8.68
CA GLU A 327 -2.79 -7.90 8.08
C GLU A 327 -2.81 -6.56 8.83
N ILE A 328 -1.65 -6.10 9.28
CA ILE A 328 -1.46 -4.82 9.96
C ILE A 328 -0.52 -3.87 9.21
N ALA A 329 0.29 -4.39 8.28
CA ALA A 329 1.07 -3.61 7.34
C ALA A 329 1.34 -4.44 6.07
N GLY A 330 1.54 -3.78 4.93
CA GLY A 330 1.99 -4.35 3.68
C GLY A 330 3.34 -3.78 3.26
N PHE A 331 4.13 -4.57 2.53
CA PHE A 331 5.44 -4.18 1.98
C PHE A 331 5.52 -4.62 0.54
N ALA A 332 5.54 -3.68 -0.39
CA ALA A 332 5.49 -3.98 -1.82
C ALA A 332 6.65 -3.34 -2.58
N HIS A 333 7.20 -4.08 -3.54
CA HIS A 333 7.98 -3.51 -4.62
C HIS A 333 7.05 -3.23 -5.80
N ARG A 334 6.58 -1.99 -5.92
CA ARG A 334 5.59 -1.55 -6.93
C ARG A 334 6.20 -1.37 -8.33
N GLY A 335 7.53 -1.53 -8.49
CA GLY A 335 8.19 -1.16 -9.73
C GLY A 335 8.00 0.33 -10.03
N ASN A 336 7.92 0.70 -11.29
CA ASN A 336 7.65 2.06 -11.73
C ASN A 336 6.19 2.28 -12.16
N TYR A 337 5.29 1.38 -11.79
CA TYR A 337 3.93 1.34 -12.32
C TYR A 337 3.17 2.66 -12.11
N ASP A 338 3.05 3.12 -10.87
CA ASP A 338 2.28 4.32 -10.53
C ASP A 338 2.84 5.56 -11.20
N LEU A 339 4.15 5.78 -11.10
CA LEU A 339 4.81 6.93 -11.73
C LEU A 339 4.69 6.90 -13.27
N SER A 340 4.80 5.73 -13.89
CA SER A 340 4.61 5.57 -15.35
C SER A 340 3.17 5.85 -15.79
N LYS A 341 2.19 5.49 -14.95
CA LYS A 341 0.78 5.81 -15.20
C LYS A 341 0.53 7.32 -15.12
N HIS A 342 1.03 7.96 -14.06
CA HIS A 342 0.92 9.42 -13.92
C HIS A 342 1.68 10.16 -15.03
N ASP A 343 2.90 9.72 -15.41
CA ASP A 343 3.67 10.28 -16.52
C ASP A 343 2.89 10.24 -17.85
N THR A 344 2.10 9.18 -18.06
CA THR A 344 1.28 9.03 -19.27
C THR A 344 0.02 9.90 -19.26
N HIS A 345 -0.57 10.18 -18.10
CA HIS A 345 -1.85 10.87 -17.95
C HIS A 345 -1.69 12.36 -17.59
N ALA A 346 -0.56 12.77 -17.03
CA ALA A 346 -0.25 14.15 -16.70
C ALA A 346 0.59 14.81 -17.82
N ASP A 347 0.63 16.14 -17.81
CA ASP A 347 1.51 16.90 -18.70
C ASP A 347 2.94 17.08 -18.13
N ASP A 348 3.20 16.55 -16.91
CA ASP A 348 4.47 16.67 -16.19
C ASP A 348 5.39 15.47 -16.44
N ASP A 349 6.71 15.66 -16.27
CA ASP A 349 7.76 14.64 -16.43
C ASP A 349 8.06 13.96 -15.10
N PHE A 350 7.74 12.67 -14.99
CA PHE A 350 7.98 11.83 -13.81
C PHE A 350 9.33 11.11 -13.85
N SER A 351 10.21 11.45 -14.77
CA SER A 351 11.56 10.87 -14.83
C SER A 351 12.56 11.61 -13.93
N VAL A 352 13.62 10.91 -13.55
CA VAL A 352 14.80 11.45 -12.84
C VAL A 352 16.04 11.15 -13.66
N PHE A 353 16.93 12.13 -13.78
CA PHE A 353 18.22 11.92 -14.44
C PHE A 353 19.21 11.22 -13.51
N VAL A 354 19.63 10.03 -13.91
CA VAL A 354 20.65 9.25 -13.19
C VAL A 354 21.98 9.36 -13.95
N PRO A 355 23.03 9.94 -13.33
CA PRO A 355 24.33 10.02 -13.94
C PRO A 355 25.02 8.66 -13.97
N TYR A 356 25.75 8.36 -15.07
CA TYR A 356 26.63 7.19 -15.09
C TYR A 356 27.92 7.48 -14.30
N ASP A 357 28.49 6.45 -13.67
CA ASP A 357 29.81 6.54 -13.03
C ASP A 357 30.88 7.01 -14.00
N GLU A 358 30.85 6.47 -15.23
CA GLU A 358 31.70 6.91 -16.34
C GLU A 358 30.84 7.19 -17.57
N PRO A 359 31.08 8.29 -18.31
CA PRO A 359 30.33 8.61 -19.51
C PRO A 359 30.39 7.47 -20.53
N LYS A 360 29.22 7.05 -21.02
CA LYS A 360 29.10 5.98 -22.01
C LYS A 360 29.14 6.58 -23.42
N THR A 361 29.95 6.01 -24.28
CA THR A 361 29.95 6.33 -25.70
C THR A 361 28.95 5.42 -26.40
N VAL A 362 27.90 6.00 -26.97
CA VAL A 362 26.86 5.28 -27.71
C VAL A 362 26.82 5.74 -29.15
N GLU A 363 26.60 4.81 -30.07
CA GLU A 363 26.34 5.14 -31.46
C GLU A 363 24.87 5.55 -31.60
N LYS A 364 24.66 6.72 -32.18
CA LYS A 364 23.34 7.25 -32.50
C LYS A 364 23.13 7.25 -34.00
N VAL A 365 22.17 6.48 -34.44
CA VAL A 365 21.71 6.50 -35.81
C VAL A 365 20.90 7.78 -36.04
N ILE A 366 21.28 8.57 -37.00
CA ILE A 366 20.60 9.79 -37.46
C ILE A 366 20.12 9.55 -38.88
N VAL A 367 18.83 9.78 -39.10
CA VAL A 367 18.18 9.67 -40.42
C VAL A 367 17.26 10.87 -40.59
N GLU A 368 17.53 11.65 -41.61
CA GLU A 368 16.81 12.85 -41.95
C GLU A 368 16.46 12.81 -43.43
N PRO A 369 15.43 12.03 -43.87
CA PRO A 369 15.10 11.84 -45.27
C PRO A 369 14.83 13.17 -45.98
N ASP A 370 15.48 13.39 -47.14
CA ASP A 370 15.36 14.62 -47.89
C ASP A 370 13.99 14.71 -48.57
N MET A 371 13.07 15.43 -47.92
CA MET A 371 11.71 15.66 -48.47
C MET A 371 11.68 16.43 -49.79
N SER A 372 12.76 17.14 -50.16
CA SER A 372 12.86 17.80 -51.45
C SER A 372 13.09 16.81 -52.62
N VAL A 373 13.59 15.60 -52.28
CA VAL A 373 13.76 14.48 -53.24
C VAL A 373 12.57 13.52 -53.11
N LEU A 374 12.20 13.11 -51.90
CA LEU A 374 11.10 12.16 -51.67
C LEU A 374 9.74 12.70 -52.10
N GLY A 375 9.46 13.99 -51.87
CA GLY A 375 8.20 14.63 -52.26
C GLY A 375 7.88 14.52 -53.74
N PRO A 376 8.79 14.96 -54.65
CA PRO A 376 8.60 14.83 -56.09
C PRO A 376 8.59 13.36 -56.59
N ALA A 377 9.32 12.45 -55.92
CA ALA A 377 9.43 11.06 -56.33
C ALA A 377 8.19 10.23 -55.93
N PHE A 378 7.61 10.43 -54.74
CA PHE A 378 6.58 9.60 -54.18
C PHE A 378 5.25 10.31 -53.87
N GLY A 379 5.17 11.63 -54.06
CA GLY A 379 3.94 12.42 -53.93
C GLY A 379 3.33 12.30 -52.51
N SER A 380 2.08 11.85 -52.42
CA SER A 380 1.36 11.72 -51.15
C SER A 380 1.94 10.67 -50.20
N LEU A 381 2.71 9.70 -50.69
CA LEU A 381 3.34 8.62 -49.90
C LEU A 381 4.69 9.04 -49.30
N ALA A 382 5.24 10.19 -49.64
CA ALA A 382 6.57 10.64 -49.21
C ALA A 382 6.70 10.68 -47.68
N SER A 383 5.65 11.08 -46.94
CA SER A 383 5.66 11.14 -45.48
C SER A 383 5.69 9.72 -44.85
N GLU A 384 4.91 8.80 -45.40
CA GLU A 384 4.84 7.43 -44.93
C GLU A 384 6.16 6.69 -45.22
N ILE A 385 6.74 6.89 -46.39
CA ILE A 385 8.06 6.37 -46.76
C ILE A 385 9.15 6.95 -45.85
N SER A 386 9.10 8.24 -45.55
CA SER A 386 10.06 8.87 -44.60
C SER A 386 9.98 8.24 -43.21
N GLU A 387 8.80 7.98 -42.69
CA GLU A 387 8.63 7.32 -41.39
C GLU A 387 9.07 5.84 -41.43
N ALA A 388 8.81 5.14 -42.53
CA ALA A 388 9.29 3.76 -42.73
C ALA A 388 10.82 3.69 -42.76
N ILE A 389 11.49 4.68 -43.42
CA ILE A 389 12.96 4.79 -43.44
C ILE A 389 13.50 4.99 -42.01
N LYS A 390 12.91 5.92 -41.24
CA LYS A 390 13.35 6.16 -39.86
C LYS A 390 13.16 4.93 -38.98
N THR A 391 12.04 4.23 -39.13
CA THR A 391 11.74 3.00 -38.41
C THR A 391 12.74 1.90 -38.75
N LEU A 392 13.04 1.68 -40.03
CA LEU A 392 14.00 0.71 -40.51
C LEU A 392 15.41 1.02 -39.98
N ALA A 393 15.85 2.28 -40.05
CA ALA A 393 17.16 2.69 -39.58
C ALA A 393 17.35 2.44 -38.05
N GLY A 394 16.28 2.61 -37.26
CA GLY A 394 16.29 2.32 -35.84
C GLY A 394 16.37 0.81 -35.52
N ARG A 395 15.81 -0.04 -36.40
CA ARG A 395 15.78 -1.49 -36.21
C ARG A 395 16.96 -2.22 -36.82
N GLU A 396 17.32 -1.83 -38.02
CA GLU A 396 18.29 -2.51 -38.89
C GLU A 396 19.22 -1.46 -39.54
N PRO A 397 20.11 -0.82 -38.77
CA PRO A 397 21.02 0.18 -39.31
C PRO A 397 21.91 -0.34 -40.43
N ASP A 398 22.29 -1.62 -40.40
CA ASP A 398 23.11 -2.28 -41.42
C ASP A 398 22.42 -2.33 -42.81
N ALA A 399 21.08 -2.15 -42.85
CA ALA A 399 20.35 -2.06 -44.13
C ALA A 399 20.77 -0.81 -44.96
N PHE A 400 21.43 0.14 -44.34
CA PHE A 400 21.91 1.38 -44.96
C PHE A 400 23.39 1.34 -45.40
N ASP A 401 24.07 0.19 -45.26
CA ASP A 401 25.46 0.04 -45.69
C ASP A 401 25.67 0.03 -47.21
N GLY A 402 24.56 -0.13 -47.98
CA GLY A 402 24.57 -0.12 -49.41
C GLY A 402 24.31 1.27 -50.01
N ASP A 403 24.23 1.33 -51.35
CA ASP A 403 23.84 2.57 -52.06
C ASP A 403 22.34 2.84 -51.99
N GLN A 404 21.54 1.78 -51.76
CA GLN A 404 20.07 1.84 -51.74
C GLN A 404 19.51 1.07 -50.54
N VAL A 405 18.41 1.60 -50.02
CA VAL A 405 17.60 0.97 -48.98
C VAL A 405 16.18 0.72 -49.45
N THR A 406 15.57 -0.37 -49.07
CA THR A 406 14.18 -0.71 -49.43
C THR A 406 13.30 -0.69 -48.17
N VAL A 407 12.18 0.04 -48.27
CA VAL A 407 11.13 0.07 -47.22
C VAL A 407 9.81 -0.37 -47.79
N THR A 408 9.00 -1.01 -46.99
CA THR A 408 7.66 -1.46 -47.39
C THR A 408 6.59 -0.56 -46.77
N VAL A 409 5.76 0.03 -47.62
CA VAL A 409 4.60 0.85 -47.19
C VAL A 409 3.37 0.29 -47.90
N ASP A 410 2.32 0.00 -47.18
CA ASP A 410 1.07 -0.59 -47.67
C ASP A 410 1.27 -1.86 -48.54
N GLY A 411 2.27 -2.70 -48.13
CA GLY A 411 2.59 -3.94 -48.84
C GLY A 411 3.33 -3.77 -50.15
N THR A 412 3.80 -2.56 -50.48
CA THR A 412 4.59 -2.24 -51.65
C THR A 412 5.99 -1.82 -51.25
N ASP A 413 6.99 -2.36 -51.93
CA ASP A 413 8.40 -2.07 -51.71
C ASP A 413 8.83 -0.82 -52.48
N TYR A 414 9.48 0.09 -51.77
CA TYR A 414 10.05 1.32 -52.33
C TYR A 414 11.55 1.32 -52.06
N THR A 415 12.33 1.51 -53.12
CA THR A 415 13.78 1.60 -53.05
C THR A 415 14.22 3.08 -53.14
N ILE A 416 15.03 3.51 -52.21
CA ILE A 416 15.51 4.87 -52.02
C ILE A 416 17.04 4.85 -51.95
N ASP A 417 17.68 5.83 -52.61
CA ASP A 417 19.11 5.98 -52.48
C ASP A 417 19.48 6.40 -51.06
N VAL A 418 20.42 5.70 -50.40
CA VAL A 418 20.83 5.98 -49.02
C VAL A 418 21.31 7.42 -48.86
N ALA A 419 21.91 8.00 -49.89
CA ALA A 419 22.30 9.41 -49.90
C ALA A 419 21.15 10.38 -49.65
N ASP A 420 19.91 10.02 -50.09
CA ASP A 420 18.71 10.84 -49.91
C ASP A 420 18.07 10.67 -48.53
N THR A 421 18.55 9.73 -47.75
CA THR A 421 18.09 9.51 -46.37
C THR A 421 18.91 10.27 -45.32
N ASN A 422 20.02 10.88 -45.72
CA ASN A 422 21.00 11.49 -44.82
C ASN A 422 21.38 10.58 -43.64
N PHE A 423 21.38 9.28 -43.88
CA PHE A 423 21.76 8.27 -42.87
C PHE A 423 23.23 8.48 -42.46
N ARG A 424 23.45 8.53 -41.15
CA ARG A 424 24.77 8.57 -40.55
C ARG A 424 24.76 8.00 -39.15
N VAL A 425 25.85 7.41 -38.73
CA VAL A 425 26.07 6.99 -37.36
C VAL A 425 27.00 7.98 -36.69
N GLU A 426 26.52 8.65 -35.66
CA GLU A 426 27.31 9.60 -34.87
C GLU A 426 27.58 9.02 -33.50
N THR A 427 28.80 9.20 -33.03
CA THR A 427 29.18 8.83 -31.69
C THR A 427 28.76 9.95 -30.74
N GLN A 428 27.88 9.63 -29.81
CA GLN A 428 27.42 10.53 -28.75
C GLN A 428 27.93 10.07 -27.40
N THR A 429 28.49 10.98 -26.62
CA THR A 429 28.80 10.71 -25.21
C THR A 429 27.56 11.00 -24.36
N LYS A 430 27.06 9.97 -23.68
CA LYS A 430 25.99 10.10 -22.68
C LYS A 430 26.58 10.14 -21.30
N HIS A 431 26.18 11.09 -20.48
CA HIS A 431 26.60 11.27 -19.10
C HIS A 431 25.66 10.65 -18.08
N GLY A 432 24.50 10.17 -18.50
CA GLY A 432 23.47 9.54 -17.71
C GLY A 432 22.25 9.24 -18.56
N GLU A 433 21.20 8.81 -17.91
CA GLU A 433 19.89 8.55 -18.53
C GLU A 433 18.74 9.04 -17.65
N HIS A 434 17.60 9.26 -18.27
CA HIS A 434 16.36 9.52 -17.55
C HIS A 434 15.65 8.20 -17.30
N ILE A 435 15.31 7.93 -16.05
CA ILE A 435 14.55 6.75 -15.64
C ILE A 435 13.29 7.20 -14.90
N ILE A 436 12.23 6.41 -14.96
CA ILE A 436 11.12 6.52 -14.02
C ILE A 436 11.49 5.64 -12.83
N PRO A 437 11.62 6.20 -11.61
CA PRO A 437 12.07 5.44 -10.45
C PRO A 437 11.14 4.28 -10.10
N HIS A 438 11.71 3.23 -9.50
CA HIS A 438 10.93 2.21 -8.84
C HIS A 438 10.53 2.66 -7.44
N VAL A 439 9.47 2.09 -6.92
CA VAL A 439 8.90 2.42 -5.61
C VAL A 439 8.93 1.19 -4.72
N ILE A 440 9.46 1.36 -3.51
CA ILE A 440 9.31 0.43 -2.40
C ILE A 440 8.33 1.07 -1.41
N GLU A 441 7.25 0.37 -1.12
CA GLU A 441 6.13 0.85 -0.33
C GLU A 441 5.93 0.03 0.95
N PRO A 442 6.35 0.51 2.11
CA PRO A 442 5.83 0.10 3.40
C PRO A 442 4.54 0.86 3.75
N SER A 443 3.42 0.16 3.89
CA SER A 443 2.09 0.68 4.21
C SER A 443 1.56 0.11 5.52
N PHE A 444 1.28 0.96 6.51
CA PHE A 444 0.88 0.56 7.86
C PHE A 444 -0.55 0.95 8.18
N GLY A 445 -1.36 -0.02 8.61
CA GLY A 445 -2.69 0.23 9.14
C GLY A 445 -2.62 0.68 10.61
N ILE A 446 -2.61 1.99 10.87
CA ILE A 446 -2.48 2.53 12.23
C ILE A 446 -3.63 2.06 13.14
N ASP A 447 -4.85 2.06 12.65
CA ASP A 447 -6.04 1.65 13.42
C ASP A 447 -5.98 0.14 13.77
N ARG A 448 -5.50 -0.70 12.83
CA ARG A 448 -5.27 -2.14 13.06
C ARG A 448 -4.12 -2.37 14.06
N THR A 449 -3.04 -1.60 13.97
CA THR A 449 -1.93 -1.62 14.94
C THR A 449 -2.40 -1.28 16.35
N VAL A 450 -3.21 -0.22 16.50
CA VAL A 450 -3.81 0.11 17.82
C VAL A 450 -4.67 -1.05 18.34
N TYR A 451 -5.47 -1.69 17.47
CA TYR A 451 -6.29 -2.82 17.88
C TYR A 451 -5.45 -4.02 18.33
N THR A 452 -4.42 -4.34 17.57
CA THR A 452 -3.42 -5.38 17.93
C THR A 452 -2.80 -5.11 19.29
N LEU A 453 -2.35 -3.89 19.55
CA LEU A 453 -1.77 -3.50 20.83
C LEU A 453 -2.76 -3.69 21.99
N LEU A 454 -4.05 -3.36 21.80
CA LEU A 454 -5.06 -3.56 22.84
C LEU A 454 -5.31 -5.05 23.13
N VAL A 455 -5.33 -5.89 22.08
CA VAL A 455 -5.50 -7.34 22.22
C VAL A 455 -4.27 -7.98 22.85
N HIS A 456 -3.08 -7.65 22.35
CA HIS A 456 -1.83 -8.23 22.86
C HIS A 456 -1.46 -7.75 24.28
N ALA A 457 -1.93 -6.58 24.67
CA ALA A 457 -1.71 -6.05 26.01
C ALA A 457 -2.76 -6.50 27.04
N TYR A 458 -3.86 -7.14 26.62
CA TYR A 458 -4.93 -7.54 27.53
C TYR A 458 -4.46 -8.63 28.51
N ARG A 459 -4.75 -8.40 29.79
CA ARG A 459 -4.41 -9.35 30.87
C ARG A 459 -5.57 -9.44 31.86
N GLU A 460 -5.74 -10.64 32.44
CA GLU A 460 -6.62 -10.88 33.55
C GLU A 460 -5.82 -11.48 34.70
N ASP A 461 -6.05 -10.99 35.91
CA ASP A 461 -5.53 -11.55 37.12
C ASP A 461 -6.53 -11.38 38.26
N ALA A 462 -6.21 -11.94 39.43
CA ALA A 462 -6.98 -11.75 40.64
C ALA A 462 -6.08 -11.16 41.75
N ILE A 463 -6.60 -10.10 42.37
CA ILE A 463 -5.98 -9.54 43.59
C ILE A 463 -6.89 -9.83 44.75
N ASP A 464 -6.34 -10.56 45.75
CA ASP A 464 -7.06 -11.10 46.92
C ASP A 464 -8.20 -12.04 46.49
N THR A 465 -9.39 -11.55 46.24
CA THR A 465 -10.59 -12.32 45.80
C THR A 465 -11.34 -11.61 44.66
N GLU A 466 -10.78 -10.54 44.11
CA GLU A 466 -11.40 -9.77 43.07
C GLU A 466 -10.70 -9.99 41.72
N ASP A 467 -11.45 -10.43 40.71
CA ASP A 467 -10.98 -10.56 39.36
C ASP A 467 -10.76 -9.15 38.74
N ARG A 468 -9.63 -9.00 38.08
CA ARG A 468 -9.22 -7.74 37.48
C ARG A 468 -8.82 -7.95 36.04
N SER A 469 -9.26 -7.03 35.14
CA SER A 469 -8.76 -6.91 33.78
C SER A 469 -8.02 -5.60 33.57
N TYR A 470 -6.89 -5.65 32.87
CA TYR A 470 -6.05 -4.48 32.58
C TYR A 470 -5.32 -4.62 31.25
N LEU A 471 -4.75 -3.51 30.77
CA LEU A 471 -3.88 -3.48 29.59
C LEU A 471 -2.42 -3.27 30.06
N SER A 472 -1.55 -4.20 29.70
CA SER A 472 -0.10 -4.12 29.95
C SER A 472 0.58 -3.51 28.73
N LEU A 473 0.26 -2.23 28.44
CA LEU A 473 0.87 -1.49 27.36
C LEU A 473 2.31 -1.09 27.71
N GLU A 474 3.18 -1.00 26.70
CA GLU A 474 4.46 -0.34 26.84
C GLU A 474 4.26 1.12 27.32
N SER A 475 5.18 1.61 28.12
CA SER A 475 5.04 2.94 28.76
C SER A 475 4.91 4.06 27.74
N THR A 476 5.58 3.94 26.60
CA THR A 476 5.52 4.86 25.46
C THR A 476 4.17 4.86 24.73
N MET A 477 3.44 3.72 24.80
CA MET A 477 2.13 3.57 24.18
C MET A 477 0.98 3.88 25.14
N ALA A 478 1.26 4.00 26.44
CA ALA A 478 0.23 4.25 27.44
C ALA A 478 -0.45 5.60 27.25
N PRO A 479 -1.82 5.67 27.36
CA PRO A 479 -2.56 6.93 27.17
C PRO A 479 -2.32 7.95 28.28
N THR A 480 -1.65 7.56 29.36
CA THR A 480 -1.28 8.39 30.49
C THR A 480 0.13 8.01 30.92
N THR A 481 1.08 8.88 30.72
CA THR A 481 2.50 8.64 31.00
C THR A 481 2.78 8.53 32.50
N VAL A 482 2.21 9.42 33.31
CA VAL A 482 2.42 9.49 34.77
C VAL A 482 1.13 9.89 35.49
N GLY A 483 0.79 9.16 36.53
CA GLY A 483 -0.27 9.52 37.47
C GLY A 483 0.34 9.97 38.80
N VAL A 484 -0.01 11.17 39.28
CA VAL A 484 0.44 11.70 40.57
C VAL A 484 -0.75 11.78 41.51
N PHE A 485 -0.62 11.15 42.67
CA PHE A 485 -1.69 11.08 43.67
C PHE A 485 -1.16 11.51 45.05
N PRO A 486 -1.93 12.30 45.84
CA PRO A 486 -1.59 12.52 47.23
C PRO A 486 -1.71 11.22 48.05
N LEU A 487 -0.79 10.97 48.97
CA LEU A 487 -0.83 9.80 49.80
C LEU A 487 -2.13 9.70 50.62
N VAL A 488 -2.64 10.86 51.05
CA VAL A 488 -3.97 11.03 51.64
C VAL A 488 -4.61 12.33 51.14
N SER A 489 -5.90 12.28 50.79
CA SER A 489 -6.62 13.41 50.19
C SER A 489 -7.12 14.46 51.19
N ASN A 490 -7.05 14.17 52.49
CA ASN A 490 -7.51 15.06 53.56
C ASN A 490 -6.42 15.96 54.20
N VAL A 491 -5.19 15.92 53.67
CA VAL A 491 -4.09 16.79 54.05
C VAL A 491 -3.84 17.81 52.92
N PRO A 492 -4.23 19.11 53.13
CA PRO A 492 -4.14 20.12 52.08
C PRO A 492 -2.73 20.30 51.50
N GLU A 493 -1.69 20.27 52.32
CA GLU A 493 -0.31 20.41 51.90
C GLU A 493 0.14 19.33 50.91
N LEU A 494 -0.37 18.07 51.03
CA LEU A 494 -0.09 16.97 50.10
C LEU A 494 -0.87 17.17 48.81
N VAL A 495 -2.09 17.66 48.88
CA VAL A 495 -2.90 17.97 47.68
C VAL A 495 -2.24 19.10 46.87
N ASP A 496 -1.87 20.23 47.55
CA ASP A 496 -1.18 21.35 46.91
C ASP A 496 0.15 20.92 46.29
N ARG A 497 0.89 20.02 46.95
CA ARG A 497 2.15 19.50 46.41
C ARG A 497 1.92 18.61 45.19
N THR A 498 0.85 17.77 45.21
CA THR A 498 0.45 16.95 44.06
C THR A 498 0.12 17.83 42.86
N GLU A 499 -0.69 18.88 43.06
CA GLU A 499 -1.04 19.81 41.98
C GLU A 499 0.18 20.55 41.41
N ALA A 500 1.11 20.94 42.26
CA ALA A 500 2.35 21.59 41.82
C ALA A 500 3.20 20.64 40.96
N ILE A 501 3.30 19.36 41.34
CA ILE A 501 4.03 18.34 40.55
C ILE A 501 3.32 18.10 39.21
N VAL A 502 1.98 17.95 39.22
CA VAL A 502 1.20 17.73 37.98
C VAL A 502 1.39 18.92 37.01
N ASN A 503 1.34 20.15 37.53
CA ASN A 503 1.53 21.33 36.69
C ASN A 503 2.97 21.37 36.13
N SER A 504 3.98 21.12 36.97
CA SER A 504 5.37 21.04 36.49
C SER A 504 5.60 19.98 35.43
N LEU A 505 4.94 18.81 35.53
CA LEU A 505 5.01 17.76 34.51
C LEU A 505 4.31 18.17 33.22
N ARG A 506 3.15 18.85 33.30
CA ARG A 506 2.44 19.37 32.14
C ARG A 506 3.20 20.46 31.39
N ASP A 507 3.95 21.28 32.14
CA ASP A 507 4.78 22.35 31.54
C ASP A 507 6.05 21.79 30.87
N ALA A 508 6.45 20.58 31.24
CA ALA A 508 7.61 19.88 30.67
C ALA A 508 7.31 19.06 29.40
N GLY A 509 6.03 18.85 29.09
CA GLY A 509 5.56 18.10 27.89
C GLY A 509 4.88 16.80 28.27
#